data_c7190e89298efca049f55b9c4c2c98bd
#
_entry.id   c7190e89298efca049f55b9c4c2c98bd
#
_cell.length_a   1.000
_cell.length_b   1.000
_cell.length_c   1.000
_cell.angle_alpha   90.00
_cell.angle_beta   90.00
_cell.angle_gamma   90.00
#
_symmetry.space_group_name_H-M   'P 1'
#
loop_
_entity.id
_entity.type
_entity.pdbx_description
1 polymer ?
#
loop_
_entity_poly.entity_id
_entity_poly.type
_entity_poly.pdbx_seq_one_letter_code
_entity_poly.pdbx_strand_id
1 'polypeptide(L)'
;KRIVWGKFLNCGQTCIAPDYLLVDEKIKSNLVAALIKEIERAFGKNQKKSEDYGRIAHVDHFKNLKSAIKDEQVIYGAKTEEKSLFFSPTLVESPAKESILMKEEIFGPILPIIPYNEEVEIHHFLKSQERPLAFYVFSKRNKFIKQLFNRYSFGGGVANDSIIQFANDNLPFGGVGQSGM
;
A
#
# COMPACT_ATOMS: atom_id res chain seq x y z
N LYS A 1 -8.07 7.86 5.84
CA LYS A 1 -8.45 8.59 4.62
C LYS A 1 -7.30 8.62 3.61
N ARG A 2 -6.13 9.24 3.93
CA ARG A 2 -5.01 9.42 2.98
C ARG A 2 -4.44 8.10 2.48
N ILE A 3 -4.22 7.12 3.35
CA ILE A 3 -3.74 5.78 2.96
C ILE A 3 -4.73 5.09 2.01
N VAL A 4 -6.04 5.15 2.30
CA VAL A 4 -7.07 4.55 1.46
C VAL A 4 -7.11 5.20 0.08
N TRP A 5 -7.05 6.53 0.03
CA TRP A 5 -6.96 7.25 -1.23
C TRP A 5 -5.69 6.88 -2.01
N GLY A 6 -4.52 6.93 -1.38
CA GLY A 6 -3.26 6.61 -2.05
C GLY A 6 -3.16 5.16 -2.52
N LYS A 7 -3.71 4.20 -1.74
CA LYS A 7 -3.66 2.79 -2.13
C LYS A 7 -4.70 2.41 -3.18
N PHE A 8 -5.93 2.93 -3.09
CA PHE A 8 -7.04 2.43 -3.91
C PHE A 8 -7.43 3.36 -5.07
N LEU A 9 -6.77 4.50 -5.23
CA LEU A 9 -6.84 5.28 -6.45
C LEU A 9 -6.49 4.39 -7.65
N ASN A 10 -7.25 4.48 -8.74
CA ASN A 10 -7.07 3.65 -9.93
C ASN A 10 -6.99 2.13 -9.62
N CYS A 11 -7.74 1.67 -8.61
CA CYS A 11 -7.70 0.28 -8.15
C CYS A 11 -6.30 -0.19 -7.72
N GLY A 12 -5.47 0.71 -7.19
CA GLY A 12 -4.10 0.43 -6.75
C GLY A 12 -3.07 0.29 -7.87
N GLN A 13 -3.45 0.53 -9.12
CA GLN A 13 -2.58 0.41 -10.29
C GLN A 13 -1.84 1.73 -10.53
N THR A 14 -0.98 2.08 -9.59
CA THR A 14 -0.17 3.31 -9.58
C THR A 14 1.18 2.99 -8.97
N CYS A 15 2.27 3.33 -9.66
CA CYS A 15 3.66 3.03 -9.25
C CYS A 15 4.06 3.65 -7.90
N ILE A 16 3.35 4.65 -7.43
CA ILE A 16 3.55 5.27 -6.11
C ILE A 16 2.46 4.91 -5.10
N ALA A 17 1.56 3.96 -5.42
CA ALA A 17 0.62 3.43 -4.44
C ALA A 17 1.39 2.70 -3.31
N PRO A 18 1.00 2.85 -2.03
CA PRO A 18 1.60 2.06 -0.98
C PRO A 18 1.47 0.55 -1.25
N ASP A 19 2.56 -0.18 -1.31
CA ASP A 19 2.52 -1.63 -1.49
C ASP A 19 2.23 -2.36 -0.19
N TYR A 20 2.72 -1.85 0.94
CA TYR A 20 2.47 -2.38 2.27
C TYR A 20 2.46 -1.27 3.33
N LEU A 21 1.96 -1.58 4.52
CA LEU A 21 2.02 -0.73 5.71
C LEU A 21 2.86 -1.41 6.79
N LEU A 22 3.90 -0.71 7.28
CA LEU A 22 4.48 -1.01 8.59
C LEU A 22 3.69 -0.26 9.65
N VAL A 23 3.16 -0.95 10.64
CA VAL A 23 2.28 -0.36 11.66
C VAL A 23 2.70 -0.78 13.06
N ASP A 24 2.73 0.17 14.00
CA ASP A 24 2.92 -0.15 15.42
C ASP A 24 1.79 -1.07 15.88
N GLU A 25 2.15 -2.24 16.46
CA GLU A 25 1.18 -3.27 16.90
C GLU A 25 0.10 -2.67 17.83
N LYS A 26 0.47 -1.69 18.66
CA LYS A 26 -0.45 -1.03 19.61
C LYS A 26 -1.62 -0.33 18.94
N ILE A 27 -1.46 0.10 17.68
CA ILE A 27 -2.49 0.82 16.94
C ILE A 27 -3.07 0.01 15.77
N LYS A 28 -2.53 -1.18 15.47
CA LYS A 28 -2.91 -2.00 14.32
C LYS A 28 -4.42 -2.20 14.22
N SER A 29 -5.05 -2.71 15.27
CA SER A 29 -6.50 -3.00 15.27
C SER A 29 -7.34 -1.75 15.00
N ASN A 30 -6.99 -0.61 15.62
CA ASN A 30 -7.67 0.65 15.40
C ASN A 30 -7.46 1.18 13.97
N LEU A 31 -6.25 1.02 13.43
CA LEU A 31 -5.94 1.41 12.06
C LEU A 31 -6.70 0.56 11.05
N VAL A 32 -6.75 -0.76 11.23
CA VAL A 32 -7.50 -1.68 10.36
C VAL A 32 -8.98 -1.31 10.35
N ALA A 33 -9.60 -1.11 11.53
CA ALA A 33 -10.99 -0.68 11.62
C ALA A 33 -11.24 0.67 10.91
N ALA A 34 -10.30 1.62 11.06
CA ALA A 34 -10.39 2.92 10.39
C ALA A 34 -10.20 2.81 8.87
N LEU A 35 -9.33 1.91 8.39
CA LEU A 35 -9.15 1.64 6.96
C LEU A 35 -10.43 1.06 6.35
N ILE A 36 -11.03 0.05 6.98
CA ILE A 36 -12.29 -0.57 6.53
C ILE A 36 -13.40 0.48 6.45
N LYS A 37 -13.61 1.24 7.53
CA LYS A 37 -14.59 2.33 7.57
C LYS A 37 -14.39 3.35 6.44
N GLU A 38 -13.15 3.71 6.18
CA GLU A 38 -12.82 4.68 5.13
C GLU A 38 -12.99 4.10 3.72
N ILE A 39 -12.68 2.80 3.51
CA ILE A 39 -12.95 2.10 2.25
C ILE A 39 -14.46 2.09 1.97
N GLU A 40 -15.28 1.74 2.97
CA GLU A 40 -16.74 1.74 2.83
C GLU A 40 -17.31 3.15 2.63
N ARG A 41 -16.70 4.17 3.24
CA ARG A 41 -17.08 5.56 3.04
C ARG A 41 -16.77 6.04 1.62
N ALA A 42 -15.59 5.67 1.10
CA ALA A 42 -15.13 6.13 -0.21
C ALA A 42 -15.84 5.42 -1.36
N PHE A 43 -16.06 4.11 -1.26
CA PHE A 43 -16.51 3.26 -2.35
C PHE A 43 -17.83 2.53 -2.08
N GLY A 44 -18.47 2.79 -0.94
CA GLY A 44 -19.68 2.09 -0.50
C GLY A 44 -19.40 0.69 0.03
N LYS A 45 -20.42 0.09 0.68
CA LYS A 45 -20.34 -1.31 1.16
C LYS A 45 -20.29 -2.33 0.02
N ASN A 46 -20.83 -1.98 -1.14
CA ASN A 46 -20.76 -2.78 -2.36
C ASN A 46 -19.86 -2.06 -3.39
N GLN A 47 -18.54 -2.23 -3.23
CA GLN A 47 -17.54 -1.56 -4.08
C GLN A 47 -17.67 -1.94 -5.56
N LYS A 48 -18.25 -3.09 -5.88
CA LYS A 48 -18.50 -3.51 -7.26
C LYS A 48 -19.46 -2.57 -7.99
N LYS A 49 -20.43 -1.98 -7.25
CA LYS A 49 -21.41 -1.03 -7.78
C LYS A 49 -20.97 0.43 -7.68
N SER A 50 -19.80 0.69 -7.11
CA SER A 50 -19.28 2.05 -6.97
C SER A 50 -18.84 2.59 -8.34
N GLU A 51 -19.25 3.79 -8.66
CA GLU A 51 -18.79 4.54 -9.85
C GLU A 51 -17.38 5.12 -9.62
N ASP A 52 -17.00 5.31 -8.35
CA ASP A 52 -15.70 5.86 -7.96
C ASP A 52 -14.60 4.79 -7.83
N TYR A 53 -14.93 3.50 -8.04
CA TYR A 53 -13.97 2.41 -7.87
C TYR A 53 -13.61 1.75 -9.20
N GLY A 54 -12.31 1.76 -9.54
CA GLY A 54 -11.77 1.24 -10.78
C GLY A 54 -11.86 -0.30 -10.94
N ARG A 55 -11.25 -0.78 -12.01
CA ARG A 55 -11.12 -2.21 -12.34
C ARG A 55 -9.68 -2.54 -12.69
N ILE A 56 -9.31 -3.80 -12.58
CA ILE A 56 -8.00 -4.27 -13.06
C ILE A 56 -7.98 -4.16 -14.58
N ALA A 57 -6.85 -3.63 -15.10
CA ALA A 57 -6.76 -3.31 -16.53
C ALA A 57 -6.68 -4.57 -17.43
N HIS A 58 -6.02 -5.65 -16.94
CA HIS A 58 -5.74 -6.84 -17.72
C HIS A 58 -6.13 -8.13 -16.99
N VAL A 59 -6.69 -9.09 -17.73
CA VAL A 59 -7.15 -10.38 -17.18
C VAL A 59 -6.02 -11.21 -16.57
N ASP A 60 -4.83 -11.18 -17.14
CA ASP A 60 -3.70 -11.95 -16.59
C ASP A 60 -3.24 -11.36 -15.27
N HIS A 61 -3.17 -10.02 -15.17
CA HIS A 61 -2.86 -9.36 -13.90
C HIS A 61 -3.94 -9.63 -12.83
N PHE A 62 -5.22 -9.63 -13.21
CA PHE A 62 -6.31 -10.02 -12.31
C PHE A 62 -6.12 -11.45 -11.76
N LYS A 63 -5.75 -12.40 -12.62
CA LYS A 63 -5.48 -13.79 -12.22
C LYS A 63 -4.28 -13.89 -11.30
N ASN A 64 -3.21 -13.13 -11.58
CA ASN A 64 -2.01 -13.07 -10.73
C ASN A 64 -2.37 -12.54 -9.33
N LEU A 65 -3.09 -11.42 -9.24
CA LEU A 65 -3.55 -10.87 -7.96
C LEU A 65 -4.43 -11.85 -7.18
N LYS A 66 -5.34 -12.55 -7.87
CA LYS A 66 -6.20 -13.55 -7.25
C LYS A 66 -5.39 -14.75 -6.73
N SER A 67 -4.38 -15.17 -7.47
CA SER A 67 -3.45 -16.22 -7.01
C SER A 67 -2.61 -15.77 -5.82
N ALA A 68 -2.15 -14.52 -5.83
CA ALA A 68 -1.29 -13.98 -4.79
C ALA A 68 -1.94 -13.94 -3.39
N ILE A 69 -3.28 -13.88 -3.30
CA ILE A 69 -3.99 -13.86 -2.02
C ILE A 69 -4.50 -15.22 -1.57
N LYS A 70 -4.30 -16.29 -2.37
CA LYS A 70 -4.96 -17.58 -2.16
C LYS A 70 -4.66 -18.21 -0.81
N ASP A 71 -3.41 -18.10 -0.38
CA ASP A 71 -2.92 -18.72 0.86
C ASP A 71 -2.64 -17.66 1.94
N GLU A 72 -3.09 -16.42 1.73
CA GLU A 72 -2.84 -15.30 2.64
C GLU A 72 -3.97 -15.11 3.66
N GLN A 73 -3.63 -14.57 4.82
CA GLN A 73 -4.61 -14.21 5.84
C GLN A 73 -5.33 -12.91 5.45
N VAL A 74 -6.43 -13.03 4.72
CA VAL A 74 -7.26 -11.89 4.35
C VAL A 74 -8.13 -11.46 5.53
N ILE A 75 -8.00 -10.20 5.94
CA ILE A 75 -8.80 -9.61 7.03
C ILE A 75 -9.97 -8.74 6.54
N TYR A 76 -9.93 -8.32 5.25
CA TYR A 76 -11.04 -7.60 4.62
C TYR A 76 -10.97 -7.74 3.10
N GLY A 77 -12.12 -7.81 2.43
CA GLY A 77 -12.22 -7.75 0.97
C GLY A 77 -12.14 -9.10 0.28
N ALA A 78 -11.19 -9.28 -0.64
CA ALA A 78 -10.97 -10.47 -1.49
C ALA A 78 -12.17 -10.89 -2.36
N LYS A 79 -13.15 -10.02 -2.55
CA LYS A 79 -14.28 -10.28 -3.47
C LYS A 79 -13.82 -10.00 -4.90
N THR A 80 -13.97 -10.99 -5.77
CA THR A 80 -13.50 -10.90 -7.16
C THR A 80 -14.57 -11.32 -8.14
N GLU A 81 -14.56 -10.70 -9.33
CA GLU A 81 -15.35 -11.13 -10.47
C GLU A 81 -14.55 -10.96 -11.76
N GLU A 82 -14.15 -12.07 -12.35
CA GLU A 82 -13.28 -12.08 -13.53
C GLU A 82 -13.93 -11.41 -14.76
N LYS A 83 -15.23 -11.65 -14.99
CA LYS A 83 -15.97 -11.10 -16.14
C LYS A 83 -15.92 -9.58 -16.21
N SER A 84 -15.91 -8.90 -15.08
CA SER A 84 -15.83 -7.43 -14.97
C SER A 84 -14.46 -6.93 -14.54
N LEU A 85 -13.49 -7.82 -14.37
CA LEU A 85 -12.17 -7.54 -13.77
C LEU A 85 -12.25 -6.81 -12.44
N PHE A 86 -13.33 -7.06 -11.69
CA PHE A 86 -13.53 -6.48 -10.38
C PHE A 86 -12.71 -7.23 -9.32
N PHE A 87 -11.92 -6.47 -8.59
CA PHE A 87 -11.19 -6.93 -7.41
C PHE A 87 -11.41 -5.91 -6.29
N SER A 88 -12.07 -6.32 -5.20
CA SER A 88 -12.37 -5.38 -4.11
C SER A 88 -11.12 -4.88 -3.41
N PRO A 89 -11.16 -3.72 -2.75
CA PRO A 89 -10.14 -3.35 -1.78
C PRO A 89 -9.91 -4.49 -0.80
N THR A 90 -8.66 -4.91 -0.64
CA THR A 90 -8.31 -6.09 0.15
C THR A 90 -7.20 -5.76 1.13
N LEU A 91 -7.39 -6.13 2.39
CA LEU A 91 -6.38 -6.03 3.43
C LEU A 91 -5.90 -7.43 3.81
N VAL A 92 -4.58 -7.62 3.86
CA VAL A 92 -3.92 -8.89 4.18
C VAL A 92 -3.06 -8.69 5.42
N GLU A 93 -3.13 -9.61 6.37
CA GLU A 93 -2.36 -9.54 7.60
C GLU A 93 -1.04 -10.31 7.47
N SER A 94 0.06 -9.61 7.70
CA SER A 94 1.40 -10.18 7.91
C SER A 94 1.78 -11.28 6.90
N PRO A 95 1.74 -11.02 5.57
CA PRO A 95 2.18 -12.04 4.63
C PRO A 95 3.60 -12.49 4.93
N ALA A 96 3.90 -13.76 4.66
CA ALA A 96 5.24 -14.29 4.81
C ALA A 96 6.24 -13.52 3.91
N LYS A 97 7.51 -13.44 4.31
CA LYS A 97 8.55 -12.75 3.52
C LYS A 97 8.71 -13.37 2.12
N GLU A 98 8.41 -14.65 1.99
CA GLU A 98 8.47 -15.42 0.76
C GLU A 98 7.25 -15.25 -0.12
N SER A 99 6.19 -14.62 0.42
CA SER A 99 4.98 -14.33 -0.35
C SER A 99 5.28 -13.44 -1.56
N ILE A 100 4.57 -13.69 -2.65
CA ILE A 100 4.63 -12.88 -3.86
C ILE A 100 4.26 -11.41 -3.56
N LEU A 101 3.36 -11.18 -2.58
CA LEU A 101 2.96 -9.84 -2.13
C LEU A 101 4.11 -9.04 -1.49
N MET A 102 5.20 -9.72 -1.10
CA MET A 102 6.37 -9.09 -0.47
C MET A 102 7.59 -9.06 -1.39
N LYS A 103 7.55 -9.78 -2.52
CA LYS A 103 8.67 -9.89 -3.47
C LYS A 103 8.48 -9.08 -4.74
N GLU A 104 7.24 -8.86 -5.14
CA GLU A 104 6.92 -8.17 -6.39
C GLU A 104 6.04 -6.95 -6.09
N GLU A 105 6.08 -5.96 -6.98
CA GLU A 105 5.15 -4.83 -6.96
C GLU A 105 3.72 -5.36 -7.15
N ILE A 106 2.84 -5.04 -6.20
CA ILE A 106 1.45 -5.53 -6.24
C ILE A 106 0.66 -4.94 -7.39
N PHE A 107 0.83 -3.65 -7.65
CA PHE A 107 0.13 -2.88 -8.69
C PHE A 107 -1.38 -3.17 -8.75
N GLY A 108 -2.00 -3.26 -7.58
CA GLY A 108 -3.39 -3.67 -7.43
C GLY A 108 -3.97 -3.36 -6.05
N PRO A 109 -5.24 -3.69 -5.80
CA PRO A 109 -5.98 -3.24 -4.62
C PRO A 109 -5.77 -4.14 -3.40
N ILE A 110 -4.58 -4.64 -3.20
CA ILE A 110 -4.20 -5.48 -2.06
C ILE A 110 -3.22 -4.70 -1.20
N LEU A 111 -3.47 -4.61 0.09
CA LEU A 111 -2.63 -3.89 1.05
C LEU A 111 -2.23 -4.81 2.21
N PRO A 112 -1.01 -5.34 2.19
CA PRO A 112 -0.36 -5.99 3.31
C PRO A 112 -0.22 -5.05 4.50
N ILE A 113 -0.51 -5.56 5.71
CA ILE A 113 -0.36 -4.85 6.98
C ILE A 113 0.61 -5.62 7.85
N ILE A 114 1.78 -5.07 8.08
CA ILE A 114 2.90 -5.70 8.77
C ILE A 114 3.11 -4.98 10.10
N PRO A 115 2.77 -5.63 11.22
CA PRO A 115 2.98 -5.03 12.53
C PRO A 115 4.46 -5.05 12.93
N TYR A 116 4.83 -4.07 13.75
CA TYR A 116 6.11 -4.05 14.47
C TYR A 116 5.87 -3.66 15.94
N ASN A 117 6.69 -4.15 16.84
CA ASN A 117 6.67 -3.83 18.27
C ASN A 117 7.69 -2.76 18.63
N GLU A 118 8.85 -2.79 18.00
CA GLU A 118 9.96 -1.87 18.27
C GLU A 118 10.44 -1.17 16.98
N GLU A 119 10.89 0.08 17.10
CA GLU A 119 11.38 0.86 15.95
C GLU A 119 12.59 0.21 15.24
N VAL A 120 13.37 -0.60 15.96
CA VAL A 120 14.49 -1.34 15.36
C VAL A 120 14.03 -2.33 14.29
N GLU A 121 12.83 -2.90 14.43
CA GLU A 121 12.25 -3.82 13.45
C GLU A 121 11.96 -3.12 12.11
N ILE A 122 11.53 -1.85 12.16
CA ILE A 122 11.38 -1.01 10.95
C ILE A 122 12.71 -0.93 10.21
N HIS A 123 13.79 -0.70 10.94
CA HIS A 123 15.11 -0.59 10.34
C HIS A 123 15.61 -1.91 9.75
N HIS A 124 15.35 -3.05 10.41
CA HIS A 124 15.68 -4.37 9.89
C HIS A 124 14.89 -4.67 8.61
N PHE A 125 13.60 -4.39 8.63
CA PHE A 125 12.73 -4.58 7.48
C PHE A 125 13.18 -3.71 6.29
N LEU A 126 13.31 -2.40 6.48
CA LEU A 126 13.67 -1.47 5.39
C LEU A 126 15.06 -1.74 4.80
N LYS A 127 16.01 -2.26 5.59
CA LYS A 127 17.32 -2.68 5.06
C LYS A 127 17.27 -3.91 4.18
N SER A 128 16.27 -4.77 4.35
CA SER A 128 16.08 -5.98 3.54
C SER A 128 15.29 -5.73 2.26
N GLN A 129 14.76 -4.51 2.09
CA GLN A 129 13.99 -4.13 0.90
C GLN A 129 14.86 -3.32 -0.07
N GLU A 130 14.49 -3.35 -1.35
CA GLU A 130 15.02 -2.47 -2.37
C GLU A 130 14.64 -1.01 -2.08
N ARG A 131 15.35 -0.07 -2.71
CA ARG A 131 15.07 1.36 -2.57
C ARG A 131 13.74 1.71 -3.23
N PRO A 132 12.73 2.18 -2.48
CA PRO A 132 11.41 2.39 -3.05
C PRO A 132 11.32 3.64 -3.92
N LEU A 133 10.42 3.63 -4.91
CA LEU A 133 10.04 4.82 -5.66
C LEU A 133 9.32 5.83 -4.75
N ALA A 134 8.50 5.37 -3.83
CA ALA A 134 7.75 6.22 -2.91
C ALA A 134 7.92 5.77 -1.44
N PHE A 135 8.11 6.74 -0.54
CA PHE A 135 8.28 6.50 0.88
C PHE A 135 7.39 7.42 1.71
N TYR A 136 6.43 6.83 2.43
CA TYR A 136 5.42 7.56 3.19
C TYR A 136 5.58 7.32 4.69
N VAL A 137 5.61 8.40 5.48
CA VAL A 137 5.74 8.30 6.94
C VAL A 137 4.61 9.04 7.62
N PHE A 138 3.79 8.32 8.38
CA PHE A 138 2.70 8.87 9.18
C PHE A 138 3.08 8.89 10.66
N SER A 139 3.33 10.04 11.21
CA SER A 139 3.67 10.19 12.63
C SER A 139 3.42 11.63 13.13
N LYS A 140 3.10 11.77 14.41
CA LYS A 140 3.10 13.05 15.10
C LYS A 140 4.52 13.47 15.55
N ARG A 141 5.49 12.55 15.54
CA ARG A 141 6.86 12.76 15.97
C ARG A 141 7.73 13.25 14.80
N ASN A 142 7.87 14.55 14.63
CA ASN A 142 8.68 15.14 13.56
C ASN A 142 10.14 14.63 13.54
N LYS A 143 10.73 14.37 14.72
CA LYS A 143 12.08 13.82 14.82
C LYS A 143 12.17 12.43 14.17
N PHE A 144 11.20 11.57 14.42
CA PHE A 144 11.11 10.24 13.81
C PHE A 144 10.99 10.32 12.29
N ILE A 145 10.11 11.19 11.76
CA ILE A 145 9.97 11.40 10.31
C ILE A 145 11.31 11.82 9.70
N LYS A 146 11.97 12.85 10.28
CA LYS A 146 13.27 13.32 9.79
C LYS A 146 14.36 12.25 9.86
N GLN A 147 14.38 11.43 10.92
CA GLN A 147 15.34 10.33 11.04
C GLN A 147 15.17 9.29 9.92
N LEU A 148 13.94 8.90 9.60
CA LEU A 148 13.67 7.94 8.52
C LEU A 148 14.04 8.53 7.16
N PHE A 149 13.65 9.77 6.86
CA PHE A 149 13.95 10.43 5.59
C PHE A 149 15.45 10.66 5.37
N ASN A 150 16.20 10.96 6.44
CA ASN A 150 17.65 11.14 6.34
C ASN A 150 18.43 9.81 6.25
N ARG A 151 17.84 8.72 6.72
CA ARG A 151 18.52 7.42 6.80
C ARG A 151 18.36 6.57 5.56
N TYR A 152 17.24 6.69 4.87
CA TYR A 152 16.89 5.85 3.71
C TYR A 152 16.83 6.65 2.44
N SER A 153 17.30 6.03 1.35
CA SER A 153 17.22 6.57 0.00
C SER A 153 15.92 6.10 -0.67
N PHE A 154 15.20 6.99 -1.32
CA PHE A 154 13.94 6.74 -2.03
C PHE A 154 13.76 7.76 -3.15
N GLY A 155 12.86 7.50 -4.08
CA GLY A 155 12.53 8.45 -5.15
C GLY A 155 11.81 9.69 -4.63
N GLY A 156 10.59 9.55 -4.17
CA GLY A 156 9.80 10.62 -3.57
C GLY A 156 9.28 10.27 -2.17
N GLY A 157 9.22 11.24 -1.26
CA GLY A 157 8.73 11.02 0.09
C GLY A 157 7.69 12.03 0.54
N VAL A 158 6.72 11.58 1.35
CA VAL A 158 5.70 12.46 1.95
C VAL A 158 5.49 12.14 3.44
N ALA A 159 5.41 13.19 4.23
CA ALA A 159 5.07 13.11 5.64
C ALA A 159 3.58 13.33 5.85
N ASN A 160 2.92 12.39 6.55
CA ASN A 160 1.51 12.45 6.93
C ASN A 160 0.51 12.56 5.75
N ASP A 161 0.96 12.19 4.56
CA ASP A 161 0.14 12.06 3.36
C ASP A 161 0.68 10.95 2.46
N SER A 162 0.05 10.72 1.30
CA SER A 162 0.49 9.78 0.29
C SER A 162 0.22 10.32 -1.11
N ILE A 163 1.03 9.91 -2.07
CA ILE A 163 0.96 10.18 -3.51
C ILE A 163 0.95 11.66 -3.94
N ILE A 164 0.73 12.63 -3.07
CA ILE A 164 0.58 14.05 -3.43
C ILE A 164 1.86 14.69 -4.01
N GLN A 165 3.04 14.07 -3.82
CA GLN A 165 4.30 14.59 -4.34
C GLN A 165 4.33 14.67 -5.88
N PHE A 166 3.58 13.79 -6.57
CA PHE A 166 3.54 13.80 -8.04
C PHE A 166 2.86 15.04 -8.62
N ALA A 167 2.01 15.71 -7.84
CA ALA A 167 1.32 16.92 -8.26
C ALA A 167 2.12 18.20 -8.02
N ASN A 168 3.36 18.08 -7.52
CA ASN A 168 4.24 19.23 -7.30
C ASN A 168 5.26 19.36 -8.43
N ASP A 169 5.03 20.28 -9.34
CA ASP A 169 5.88 20.53 -10.52
C ASP A 169 7.33 20.93 -10.17
N ASN A 170 7.60 21.34 -8.93
CA ASN A 170 8.94 21.66 -8.47
C ASN A 170 9.73 20.46 -7.92
N LEU A 171 9.11 19.29 -7.83
CA LEU A 171 9.76 18.06 -7.41
C LEU A 171 10.00 17.14 -8.61
N PRO A 172 11.24 16.65 -8.80
CA PRO A 172 11.50 15.67 -9.85
C PRO A 172 10.76 14.36 -9.51
N PHE A 173 10.12 13.76 -10.50
CA PHE A 173 9.58 12.43 -10.40
C PHE A 173 10.61 11.41 -10.89
N GLY A 174 10.95 10.43 -10.05
CA GLY A 174 11.90 9.37 -10.40
C GLY A 174 12.31 8.57 -9.18
N GLY A 175 12.85 7.40 -9.42
CA GLY A 175 13.36 6.48 -8.40
C GLY A 175 14.87 6.50 -8.28
N VAL A 176 15.39 5.60 -7.44
CA VAL A 176 16.83 5.38 -7.22
C VAL A 176 17.13 3.88 -7.16
N GLY A 177 18.24 3.45 -7.72
CA GLY A 177 18.58 2.02 -7.80
C GLY A 177 17.56 1.25 -8.63
N GLN A 178 16.98 0.19 -8.08
CA GLN A 178 16.01 -0.67 -8.80
C GLN A 178 14.71 0.07 -9.19
N SER A 179 14.34 1.14 -8.48
CA SER A 179 13.15 1.94 -8.80
C SER A 179 13.41 3.06 -9.81
N GLY A 180 14.63 3.23 -10.29
CA GLY A 180 14.99 4.28 -11.23
C GLY A 180 16.48 4.30 -11.58
N MET A 181 16.96 5.44 -12.07
CA MET A 181 18.37 5.64 -12.41
C MET A 181 19.19 6.10 -11.19
#